data_c896be5d7980fd390774fdd5a9aad93d
#
_entry.id   c896be5d7980fd390774fdd5a9aad93d
#
_cell.length_a   1.000
_cell.length_b   1.000
_cell.length_c   1.000
_cell.angle_alpha   90.00
_cell.angle_beta   90.00
_cell.angle_gamma   90.00
#
_symmetry.space_group_name_H-M   'P 1'
#
loop_
_entity.id
_entity.type
_entity.pdbx_description
1 polymer ?
#
loop_
_entity_poly.entity_id
_entity_poly.type
_entity_poly.pdbx_seq_one_letter_code
_entity_poly.pdbx_strand_id
1 'polypeptide(L)'
;MKLKSIALILMTVALPAMAEKVSVNTKGMSLILDVENGKPAQYLYFGTKLNPNDLQNLKVATDGRMDAYPAYGLNTPAEAALAMRHSDGNLSTALVATGCDVKNEGNASV
;
A
#
# COMPACT_ATOMS: atom_id res chain seq x y z
N MET A 1 -4.24 12.95 -54.53
CA MET A 1 -3.41 12.67 -53.37
C MET A 1 -4.32 12.57 -52.15
N LYS A 2 -4.50 11.40 -51.64
CA LYS A 2 -5.26 11.21 -50.40
C LYS A 2 -4.31 11.27 -49.23
N LEU A 3 -4.35 12.37 -48.49
CA LEU A 3 -3.71 12.48 -47.19
C LEU A 3 -4.46 11.60 -46.22
N LYS A 4 -3.94 10.42 -45.94
CA LYS A 4 -4.43 9.61 -44.82
C LYS A 4 -3.93 10.28 -43.53
N SER A 5 -4.79 11.05 -42.91
CA SER A 5 -4.59 11.50 -41.54
C SER A 5 -4.52 10.26 -40.66
N ILE A 6 -3.33 9.84 -40.33
CA ILE A 6 -3.13 8.88 -39.23
C ILE A 6 -3.35 9.69 -37.97
N ALA A 7 -4.57 9.66 -37.46
CA ALA A 7 -4.85 10.11 -36.11
C ALA A 7 -4.10 9.16 -35.16
N LEU A 8 -2.94 9.59 -34.72
CA LEU A 8 -2.25 8.92 -33.62
C LEU A 8 -3.06 9.18 -32.34
N ILE A 9 -4.01 8.30 -32.08
CA ILE A 9 -4.72 8.30 -30.81
C ILE A 9 -3.69 7.88 -29.78
N LEU A 10 -3.08 8.85 -29.12
CA LEU A 10 -2.29 8.65 -27.94
C LEU A 10 -3.26 8.23 -26.84
N MET A 11 -3.53 6.94 -26.73
CA MET A 11 -4.21 6.37 -25.58
C MET A 11 -3.27 6.52 -24.39
N THR A 12 -3.38 7.61 -23.67
CA THR A 12 -2.88 7.70 -22.31
C THR A 12 -3.72 6.74 -21.49
N VAL A 13 -3.25 5.52 -21.35
CA VAL A 13 -3.78 4.59 -20.35
C VAL A 13 -3.41 5.20 -19.00
N ALA A 14 -4.32 5.96 -18.43
CA ALA A 14 -4.27 6.27 -17.02
C ALA A 14 -4.43 4.92 -16.30
N LEU A 15 -3.31 4.36 -15.87
CA LEU A 15 -3.34 3.21 -14.97
C LEU A 15 -4.08 3.69 -13.71
N PRO A 16 -5.23 3.11 -13.38
CA PRO A 16 -5.87 3.43 -12.11
C PRO A 16 -4.84 3.13 -11.02
N ALA A 17 -4.72 4.00 -10.02
CA ALA A 17 -3.98 3.72 -8.81
C ALA A 17 -4.66 2.50 -8.17
N MET A 18 -4.16 1.31 -8.46
CA MET A 18 -4.73 0.08 -7.93
C MET A 18 -4.20 -0.13 -6.53
N ALA A 19 -5.13 -0.25 -5.58
CA ALA A 19 -4.82 -0.82 -4.28
C ALA A 19 -4.30 -2.24 -4.51
N GLU A 20 -3.08 -2.51 -4.11
CA GLU A 20 -2.44 -3.80 -4.24
C GLU A 20 -2.37 -4.48 -2.88
N LYS A 21 -2.91 -5.70 -2.80
CA LYS A 21 -2.73 -6.56 -1.62
C LYS A 21 -1.39 -7.29 -1.74
N VAL A 22 -0.45 -6.86 -0.93
CA VAL A 22 0.90 -7.40 -0.89
C VAL A 22 0.97 -8.52 0.13
N SER A 23 1.44 -9.69 -0.31
CA SER A 23 1.61 -10.86 0.54
C SER A 23 3.09 -11.12 0.81
N VAL A 24 3.48 -11.05 2.07
CA VAL A 24 4.80 -11.42 2.54
C VAL A 24 4.68 -12.74 3.27
N ASN A 25 5.29 -13.79 2.73
CA ASN A 25 5.07 -15.15 3.19
C ASN A 25 6.35 -15.80 3.70
N THR A 26 6.19 -16.60 4.74
CA THR A 26 7.12 -17.66 5.10
C THR A 26 6.49 -19.02 4.77
N LYS A 27 7.16 -20.13 5.11
CA LYS A 27 6.64 -21.47 4.89
C LYS A 27 5.27 -21.71 5.55
N GLY A 28 5.02 -21.12 6.72
CA GLY A 28 3.82 -21.38 7.51
C GLY A 28 3.01 -20.15 7.88
N MET A 29 3.46 -18.94 7.53
CA MET A 29 2.81 -17.69 7.92
C MET A 29 2.65 -16.73 6.77
N SER A 30 1.64 -15.90 6.83
CA SER A 30 1.40 -14.80 5.91
C SER A 30 1.23 -13.48 6.65
N LEU A 31 1.85 -12.44 6.12
CA LEU A 31 1.57 -11.05 6.45
C LEU A 31 0.99 -10.39 5.20
N ILE A 32 -0.20 -9.86 5.29
CA ILE A 32 -0.89 -9.22 4.17
C ILE A 32 -1.01 -7.73 4.46
N LEU A 33 -0.55 -6.94 3.52
CA LEU A 33 -0.62 -5.48 3.54
C LEU A 33 -1.49 -4.99 2.38
N ASP A 34 -2.24 -3.94 2.63
CA ASP A 34 -2.85 -3.15 1.56
C ASP A 34 -1.97 -1.94 1.27
N VAL A 35 -1.52 -1.83 0.03
CA VAL A 35 -0.64 -0.75 -0.42
C VAL A 35 -1.30 -0.03 -1.58
N GLU A 36 -1.82 1.14 -1.33
CA GLU A 36 -2.40 2.02 -2.34
C GLU A 36 -1.55 3.28 -2.46
N ASN A 37 -1.19 3.64 -3.70
CA ASN A 37 -0.40 4.85 -3.94
C ASN A 37 -1.11 6.09 -3.40
N GLY A 38 -0.38 6.88 -2.62
CA GLY A 38 -0.90 8.10 -1.99
C GLY A 38 -1.68 7.88 -0.70
N LYS A 39 -1.76 6.65 -0.20
CA LYS A 39 -2.39 6.32 1.09
C LYS A 39 -1.41 5.63 2.03
N PRO A 40 -1.63 5.68 3.36
CA PRO A 40 -0.86 4.88 4.29
C PRO A 40 -1.03 3.38 3.99
N ALA A 41 0.06 2.61 4.06
CA ALA A 41 -0.02 1.16 3.99
C ALA A 41 -0.74 0.61 5.23
N GLN A 42 -1.58 -0.40 5.06
CA GLN A 42 -2.36 -0.99 6.15
C GLN A 42 -2.08 -2.47 6.32
N TYR A 43 -2.10 -2.94 7.56
CA TYR A 43 -2.13 -4.37 7.88
C TYR A 43 -3.54 -4.92 7.65
N LEU A 44 -3.65 -5.97 6.84
CA LEU A 44 -4.90 -6.70 6.64
C LEU A 44 -4.97 -8.00 7.40
N TYR A 45 -3.84 -8.69 7.49
CA TYR A 45 -3.78 -10.00 8.12
C TYR A 45 -2.35 -10.34 8.54
N PHE A 46 -2.24 -10.99 9.69
CA PHE A 46 -1.00 -11.64 10.14
C PHE A 46 -1.35 -12.95 10.85
N GLY A 47 -0.84 -14.06 10.35
CA GLY A 47 -1.12 -15.38 10.94
C GLY A 47 -0.72 -16.52 10.01
N THR A 48 -1.43 -17.63 10.15
CA THR A 48 -1.21 -18.83 9.34
C THR A 48 -1.33 -18.52 7.86
N LYS A 49 -0.51 -19.18 7.04
CA LYS A 49 -0.48 -18.97 5.61
C LYS A 49 -1.87 -19.08 4.97
N LEU A 50 -2.29 -18.03 4.27
CA LEU A 50 -3.56 -17.95 3.58
C LEU A 50 -3.50 -18.53 2.17
N ASN A 51 -4.61 -19.10 1.73
CA ASN A 51 -4.82 -19.46 0.33
C ASN A 51 -5.04 -18.20 -0.51
N PRO A 52 -4.62 -18.18 -1.78
CA PRO A 52 -4.82 -17.02 -2.66
C PRO A 52 -6.27 -16.55 -2.76
N ASN A 53 -7.25 -17.46 -2.65
CA ASN A 53 -8.68 -17.13 -2.71
C ASN A 53 -9.16 -16.33 -1.48
N ASP A 54 -8.53 -16.50 -0.35
CA ASP A 54 -8.92 -15.81 0.90
C ASP A 54 -8.46 -14.35 0.92
N LEU A 55 -7.45 -14.00 0.13
CA LEU A 55 -6.97 -12.62 0.00
C LEU A 55 -8.05 -11.65 -0.47
N GLN A 56 -8.96 -12.10 -1.33
CA GLN A 56 -10.02 -11.26 -1.89
C GLN A 56 -11.08 -10.88 -0.85
N ASN A 57 -11.19 -11.64 0.22
CA ASN A 57 -12.16 -11.41 1.29
C ASN A 57 -11.66 -10.46 2.37
N LEU A 58 -10.39 -10.11 2.37
CA LEU A 58 -9.82 -9.16 3.31
C LEU A 58 -10.26 -7.74 2.97
N LYS A 59 -10.71 -7.01 3.97
CA LYS A 59 -11.19 -5.63 3.83
C LYS A 59 -10.26 -4.66 4.52
N VAL A 60 -10.05 -3.53 3.87
CA VAL A 60 -9.28 -2.41 4.41
C VAL A 60 -10.08 -1.70 5.51
N ALA A 61 -9.43 -1.38 6.63
CA ALA A 61 -10.03 -0.55 7.67
C ALA A 61 -10.04 0.92 7.23
N THR A 62 -11.13 1.61 7.53
CA THR A 62 -11.31 3.01 7.13
C THR A 62 -10.95 4.02 8.22
N ASP A 63 -10.63 3.53 9.42
CA ASP A 63 -10.43 4.36 10.61
C ASP A 63 -8.94 4.56 11.00
N GLY A 64 -8.01 4.12 10.17
CA GLY A 64 -6.57 4.26 10.38
C GLY A 64 -5.97 3.38 11.50
N ARG A 65 -6.77 2.59 12.21
CA ARG A 65 -6.27 1.73 13.30
C ARG A 65 -5.34 0.61 12.85
N MET A 66 -5.42 0.27 11.58
CA MET A 66 -4.61 -0.78 10.97
C MET A 66 -3.46 -0.24 10.13
N ASP A 67 -3.18 1.05 10.21
CA ASP A 67 -2.06 1.63 9.49
C ASP A 67 -0.74 0.98 9.94
N ALA A 68 0.04 0.53 8.97
CA ALA A 68 1.33 -0.10 9.21
C ALA A 68 2.35 0.87 9.81
N TYR A 69 2.11 2.16 9.60
CA TYR A 69 2.96 3.24 10.08
C TYR A 69 2.10 4.35 10.69
N PRO A 70 1.71 4.25 11.97
CA PRO A 70 0.91 5.28 12.63
C PRO A 70 1.64 6.62 12.62
N ALA A 71 0.95 7.68 12.24
CA ALA A 71 1.53 9.01 12.10
C ALA A 71 0.75 10.06 12.89
N TYR A 72 1.45 11.10 13.33
CA TYR A 72 0.80 12.28 13.89
C TYR A 72 -0.04 13.01 12.85
N GLY A 73 -1.22 13.50 13.26
CA GLY A 73 -2.12 14.28 12.41
C GLY A 73 -3.14 13.44 11.63
N LEU A 74 -3.07 12.13 11.72
CA LEU A 74 -4.11 11.20 11.31
C LEU A 74 -4.92 10.81 12.56
N ASN A 75 -6.22 10.63 12.44
CA ASN A 75 -7.17 10.37 13.55
C ASN A 75 -6.90 9.04 14.32
N THR A 76 -5.65 8.71 14.50
CA THR A 76 -5.22 7.49 15.16
C THR A 76 -4.81 7.80 16.59
N PRO A 77 -5.43 7.20 17.62
CA PRO A 77 -5.06 7.42 19.02
C PRO A 77 -3.76 6.70 19.41
N ALA A 78 -3.12 6.02 18.46
CA ALA A 78 -1.87 5.28 18.68
C ALA A 78 -0.67 6.22 18.74
N GLU A 79 0.36 5.79 19.45
CA GLU A 79 1.66 6.46 19.45
C GLU A 79 2.24 6.45 18.03
N ALA A 80 2.76 7.58 17.58
CA ALA A 80 3.33 7.69 16.24
C ALA A 80 4.61 6.85 16.11
N ALA A 81 4.76 6.16 14.98
CA ALA A 81 5.96 5.36 14.68
C ALA A 81 7.21 6.23 14.49
N LEU A 82 7.02 7.49 14.09
CA LEU A 82 8.07 8.48 13.95
C LEU A 82 7.60 9.80 14.56
N ALA A 83 8.36 10.36 15.47
CA ALA A 83 8.18 11.71 15.98
C ALA A 83 9.20 12.65 15.30
N MET A 84 8.72 13.64 14.62
CA MET A 84 9.54 14.60 13.89
C MET A 84 8.96 16.00 14.04
N ARG A 85 9.81 17.00 13.99
CA ARG A 85 9.40 18.42 13.95
C ARG A 85 9.97 19.04 12.68
N HIS A 86 9.09 19.55 11.85
CA HIS A 86 9.47 20.31 10.67
C HIS A 86 10.01 21.69 11.03
N SER A 87 10.71 22.32 10.12
CA SER A 87 11.31 23.65 10.33
C SER A 87 10.29 24.74 10.66
N ASP A 88 9.04 24.59 10.21
CA ASP A 88 7.90 25.45 10.50
C ASP A 88 7.21 25.17 11.86
N GLY A 89 7.71 24.19 12.62
CA GLY A 89 7.15 23.74 13.88
C GLY A 89 6.03 22.71 13.79
N ASN A 90 5.63 22.31 12.59
CA ASN A 90 4.61 21.28 12.38
C ASN A 90 5.14 19.91 12.80
N LEU A 91 4.31 19.12 13.48
CA LEU A 91 4.62 17.78 13.96
C LEU A 91 4.00 16.66 13.10
N SER A 92 3.24 17.01 12.07
CA SER A 92 2.57 16.04 11.21
C SER A 92 3.57 15.19 10.44
N THR A 93 3.41 13.86 10.49
CA THR A 93 4.26 12.88 9.80
C THR A 93 3.41 11.93 8.96
N ALA A 94 2.47 12.47 8.19
CA ALA A 94 1.62 11.69 7.31
C ALA A 94 2.45 11.08 6.17
N LEU A 95 2.90 9.84 6.35
CA LEU A 95 3.59 9.07 5.32
C LEU A 95 2.59 8.31 4.47
N VAL A 96 2.84 8.31 3.17
CA VAL A 96 2.02 7.58 2.20
C VAL A 96 2.90 6.62 1.40
N ALA A 97 2.31 5.50 0.97
CA ALA A 97 2.99 4.56 0.10
C ALA A 97 3.17 5.15 -1.30
N THR A 98 4.35 4.99 -1.88
CA THR A 98 4.67 5.38 -3.26
C THR A 98 4.99 4.19 -4.14
N GLY A 99 5.24 3.03 -3.56
CA GLY A 99 5.53 1.79 -4.26
C GLY A 99 5.79 0.66 -3.28
N CYS A 100 5.82 -0.55 -3.80
CA CYS A 100 6.14 -1.75 -3.04
C CYS A 100 6.84 -2.75 -3.94
N ASP A 101 7.93 -3.32 -3.46
CA ASP A 101 8.64 -4.42 -4.11
C ASP A 101 8.67 -5.63 -3.16
N VAL A 102 8.28 -6.78 -3.69
CA VAL A 102 8.35 -8.05 -2.94
C VAL A 102 9.38 -8.95 -3.59
N LYS A 103 10.33 -9.41 -2.79
CA LYS A 103 11.36 -10.37 -3.22
C LYS A 103 11.14 -11.69 -2.50
N ASN A 104 11.30 -12.78 -3.24
CA ASN A 104 11.27 -14.13 -2.67
C ASN A 104 12.68 -14.64 -2.50
N GLU A 105 13.05 -14.96 -1.27
CA GLU A 105 14.36 -15.51 -0.91
C GLU A 105 14.17 -16.89 -0.25
N GLY A 106 14.36 -17.98 -1.02
CA GLY A 106 14.15 -19.33 -0.52
C GLY A 106 12.71 -19.56 -0.04
N ASN A 107 12.51 -19.79 1.25
CA ASN A 107 11.20 -20.05 1.86
C ASN A 107 10.53 -18.79 2.43
N ALA A 108 11.07 -17.62 2.21
CA ALA A 108 10.56 -16.35 2.74
C ALA A 108 10.39 -15.31 1.64
N SER A 109 9.40 -14.44 1.81
CA SER A 109 9.23 -13.20 1.04
C SER A 109 9.67 -12.00 1.88
N VAL A 110 10.25 -11.02 1.23
CA VAL A 110 10.72 -9.77 1.83
C VAL A 110 10.15 -8.56 1.07
#